data_b6331afe8b49617b080e5be11116d8cb
#
_entry.id   b6331afe8b49617b080e5be11116d8cb
#
_cell.length_a   1.000
_cell.length_b   1.000
_cell.length_c   1.000
_cell.angle_alpha   90.00
_cell.angle_beta   90.00
_cell.angle_gamma   90.00
#
_symmetry.space_group_name_H-M   'P 1'
#
loop_
_entity.id
_entity.type
_entity.pdbx_description
1 polymer ?
#
loop_
_entity_poly.entity_id
_entity_poly.type
_entity_poly.pdbx_seq_one_letter_code
_entity_poly.pdbx_strand_id
1 'polypeptide(L)'
;MNLIRPITVIAGTGTLLLCLCAPLLSAAQPTRTDAEKDPVLKAMLQELDRSKSQLQLKGFEKPFYIQYRIEDVDEFDTKAEFGASEGWQHIHQRLARVTVRVGDYKTDSSGGRGDGSLQMAAVDDDPIALRTALWAATDQAYKAALAAYAQKQAALKQVQTPPQADDFSQEKPVISLADPVRLQVDEAGWVDRAAQDSGLYRSDSKAKGSQFDVEYSSDAFHARAITTWIATSEGTIVRKSASEYQESFGMGTQAADGMRLDRSYASSGSSLKDLDAAEVFAHHATALLASLDELRKAPLVEEEYHGPVLLSSDASADTLHSLLGGAVIATRPKLGTEARTNGPFSSSYHARVLPEFIDVVDDPGLKAFAGKSLLGAYDVDDEGVPAQAVKVVTAGKLENYLLGREPVRDFSQSNGHGRAAVAGGPRPAIGVLKVSSGEGLSDDELNRKLLAMATDQGLKSVYYVATLGGESTPRLLYRVTPDGSPAGKRELVRGATIADLDQRALRSSIEAAGKDLFVANYFGEIPETVLAPALLVSEVAIRRANEKNEKLPFYPAPE
;
A
#
# COMPACT_ATOMS: atom_id res chain seq x y z
N MET A 1 29.51 69.23 49.49
CA MET A 1 28.39 69.91 48.79
C MET A 1 27.56 68.87 48.11
N ASN A 2 26.46 68.52 48.78
CA ASN A 2 25.56 67.42 48.41
C ASN A 2 24.58 67.85 47.34
N LEU A 3 24.41 67.02 46.32
CA LEU A 3 23.26 67.17 45.40
C LEU A 3 22.55 65.80 45.31
N ILE A 4 21.40 65.78 45.94
CA ILE A 4 20.42 64.67 45.94
C ILE A 4 19.67 64.71 44.62
N ARG A 5 19.58 63.59 43.89
CA ARG A 5 18.68 63.38 42.75
C ARG A 5 17.45 62.59 43.21
N PRO A 6 16.25 62.96 42.76
CA PRO A 6 15.03 62.20 43.11
C PRO A 6 14.83 60.95 42.30
N ILE A 7 14.31 59.90 42.97
CA ILE A 7 13.89 58.65 42.42
C ILE A 7 12.47 58.80 41.81
N THR A 8 12.33 58.56 40.53
CA THR A 8 11.03 58.51 39.86
C THR A 8 10.49 57.06 39.94
N VAL A 9 9.38 56.85 40.62
CA VAL A 9 8.64 55.60 40.69
C VAL A 9 7.76 55.51 39.44
N ILE A 10 8.03 54.53 38.58
CA ILE A 10 7.15 54.19 37.46
C ILE A 10 6.19 53.11 37.95
N ALA A 11 4.90 53.45 38.03
CA ALA A 11 3.82 52.50 38.27
C ALA A 11 3.56 51.68 37.01
N GLY A 12 3.94 50.39 37.04
CA GLY A 12 3.63 49.45 35.98
C GLY A 12 2.19 48.96 36.13
N THR A 13 1.32 49.31 35.18
CA THR A 13 0.00 48.69 35.00
C THR A 13 0.15 47.29 34.47
N GLY A 14 0.01 46.28 35.33
CA GLY A 14 -0.04 44.88 34.95
C GLY A 14 -1.35 44.58 34.21
N THR A 15 -1.26 44.35 32.91
CA THR A 15 -2.37 43.82 32.10
C THR A 15 -2.45 42.30 32.37
N LEU A 16 -3.49 41.89 33.10
CA LEU A 16 -3.82 40.50 33.34
C LEU A 16 -4.36 39.90 32.04
N LEU A 17 -3.53 39.12 31.35
CA LEU A 17 -3.95 38.33 30.18
C LEU A 17 -4.78 37.15 30.72
N LEU A 18 -6.11 37.26 30.67
CA LEU A 18 -7.01 36.14 30.86
C LEU A 18 -6.85 35.19 29.64
N CYS A 19 -6.09 34.13 29.78
CA CYS A 19 -6.15 32.98 28.86
C CYS A 19 -7.54 32.34 28.96
N LEU A 20 -8.45 32.68 28.04
CA LEU A 20 -9.66 31.94 27.80
C LEU A 20 -9.25 30.56 27.26
N CYS A 21 -9.11 29.56 28.14
CA CYS A 21 -9.17 28.16 27.75
C CYS A 21 -10.61 27.89 27.27
N ALA A 22 -10.85 28.00 25.97
CA ALA A 22 -12.03 27.44 25.37
C ALA A 22 -11.99 25.92 25.64
N PRO A 23 -13.02 25.29 26.23
CA PRO A 23 -13.08 23.84 26.33
C PRO A 23 -13.09 23.31 24.89
N LEU A 24 -12.12 22.48 24.54
CA LEU A 24 -12.21 21.60 23.39
C LEU A 24 -13.50 20.81 23.60
N LEU A 25 -14.54 21.15 22.84
CA LEU A 25 -15.74 20.33 22.75
C LEU A 25 -15.27 18.96 22.22
N SER A 26 -15.05 18.04 23.13
CA SER A 26 -14.93 16.62 22.79
C SER A 26 -16.25 16.25 22.12
N ALA A 27 -16.23 16.04 20.81
CA ALA A 27 -17.40 15.50 20.13
C ALA A 27 -17.83 14.24 20.85
N ALA A 28 -19.11 14.16 21.22
CA ALA A 28 -19.64 12.99 21.91
C ALA A 28 -19.38 11.76 21.01
N GLN A 29 -18.84 10.69 21.59
CA GLN A 29 -18.62 9.46 20.82
C GLN A 29 -19.96 8.94 20.28
N PRO A 30 -20.02 8.49 19.01
CA PRO A 30 -21.23 7.98 18.41
C PRO A 30 -21.73 6.75 19.19
N THR A 31 -23.06 6.59 19.23
CA THR A 31 -23.74 5.51 19.94
C THR A 31 -24.35 4.52 18.96
N ARG A 32 -24.81 3.37 19.46
CA ARG A 32 -25.61 2.43 18.67
C ARG A 32 -26.87 3.10 18.08
N THR A 33 -27.51 3.98 18.85
CA THR A 33 -28.70 4.73 18.39
C THR A 33 -28.36 5.66 17.22
N ASP A 34 -27.15 6.22 17.19
CA ASP A 34 -26.69 7.00 16.04
C ASP A 34 -26.44 6.13 14.82
N ALA A 35 -25.87 4.95 15.02
CA ALA A 35 -25.68 3.95 13.96
C ALA A 35 -27.01 3.47 13.35
N GLU A 36 -28.07 3.30 14.18
CA GLU A 36 -29.40 2.87 13.71
C GLU A 36 -30.15 3.93 12.88
N LYS A 37 -29.60 5.15 12.75
CA LYS A 37 -30.10 6.15 11.78
C LYS A 37 -29.70 5.81 10.34
N ASP A 38 -28.62 5.04 10.16
CA ASP A 38 -28.19 4.51 8.88
C ASP A 38 -29.02 3.25 8.54
N PRO A 39 -29.71 3.19 7.39
CA PRO A 39 -30.59 2.08 7.05
C PRO A 39 -29.84 0.75 6.93
N VAL A 40 -28.61 0.77 6.41
CA VAL A 40 -27.77 -0.44 6.25
C VAL A 40 -27.34 -0.96 7.62
N LEU A 41 -26.76 -0.11 8.48
CA LEU A 41 -26.38 -0.49 9.85
C LEU A 41 -27.59 -0.97 10.64
N LYS A 42 -28.75 -0.34 10.50
CA LYS A 42 -29.97 -0.76 11.18
C LYS A 42 -30.36 -2.18 10.77
N ALA A 43 -30.37 -2.50 9.49
CA ALA A 43 -30.66 -3.84 8.98
C ALA A 43 -29.62 -4.87 9.48
N MET A 44 -28.33 -4.51 9.45
CA MET A 44 -27.25 -5.35 9.97
C MET A 44 -27.40 -5.65 11.45
N LEU A 45 -27.65 -4.62 12.27
CA LEU A 45 -27.80 -4.79 13.73
C LEU A 45 -29.03 -5.63 14.11
N GLN A 46 -30.16 -5.44 13.41
CA GLN A 46 -31.36 -6.27 13.61
C GLN A 46 -31.09 -7.74 13.28
N GLU A 47 -30.39 -8.02 12.18
CA GLU A 47 -30.08 -9.39 11.79
C GLU A 47 -29.02 -10.01 12.69
N LEU A 48 -28.05 -9.21 13.15
CA LEU A 48 -27.02 -9.64 14.09
C LEU A 48 -27.62 -10.02 15.45
N ASP A 49 -28.55 -9.21 15.99
CA ASP A 49 -29.26 -9.51 17.24
C ASP A 49 -30.10 -10.78 17.11
N ARG A 50 -30.78 -10.99 15.97
CA ARG A 50 -31.48 -12.22 15.66
C ARG A 50 -30.52 -13.42 15.63
N SER A 51 -29.40 -13.31 14.92
CA SER A 51 -28.42 -14.39 14.83
C SER A 51 -27.78 -14.72 16.19
N LYS A 52 -27.41 -13.73 16.99
CA LYS A 52 -26.91 -13.94 18.36
C LYS A 52 -27.87 -14.71 19.24
N SER A 53 -29.17 -14.47 19.10
CA SER A 53 -30.19 -15.13 19.94
C SER A 53 -30.61 -16.51 19.44
N GLN A 54 -30.67 -16.71 18.10
CA GLN A 54 -31.34 -17.85 17.49
C GLN A 54 -30.43 -18.81 16.71
N LEU A 55 -29.20 -18.37 16.32
CA LEU A 55 -28.34 -19.19 15.47
C LEU A 55 -27.77 -20.37 16.26
N GLN A 56 -28.42 -21.49 16.15
CA GLN A 56 -27.93 -22.77 16.66
C GLN A 56 -28.64 -23.93 15.97
N LEU A 57 -27.90 -24.84 15.38
CA LEU A 57 -28.40 -26.11 14.91
C LEU A 57 -28.46 -27.11 16.10
N LYS A 58 -29.50 -27.96 16.10
CA LYS A 58 -29.68 -28.95 17.18
C LYS A 58 -28.48 -29.91 17.23
N GLY A 59 -27.85 -29.99 18.40
CA GLY A 59 -26.68 -30.85 18.63
C GLY A 59 -25.34 -30.25 18.23
N PHE A 60 -25.33 -28.97 17.82
CA PHE A 60 -24.10 -28.24 17.45
C PHE A 60 -23.86 -27.04 18.38
N GLU A 61 -22.61 -26.56 18.39
CA GLU A 61 -22.21 -25.43 19.21
C GLU A 61 -22.75 -24.11 18.62
N LYS A 62 -23.04 -23.15 19.51
CA LYS A 62 -23.35 -21.77 19.10
C LYS A 62 -22.08 -21.08 18.60
N PRO A 63 -22.21 -20.14 17.67
CA PRO A 63 -21.08 -19.26 17.37
C PRO A 63 -20.78 -18.35 18.57
N PHE A 64 -19.49 -18.19 18.87
CA PHE A 64 -19.04 -17.19 19.86
C PHE A 64 -18.77 -15.84 19.22
N TYR A 65 -18.49 -15.81 17.90
CA TYR A 65 -18.23 -14.60 17.14
C TYR A 65 -18.98 -14.59 15.80
N ILE A 66 -19.57 -13.44 15.48
CA ILE A 66 -20.23 -13.15 14.20
C ILE A 66 -19.80 -11.75 13.77
N GLN A 67 -19.34 -11.60 12.54
CA GLN A 67 -19.08 -10.32 11.91
C GLN A 67 -19.87 -10.21 10.61
N TYR A 68 -20.58 -9.11 10.47
CA TYR A 68 -21.17 -8.66 9.21
C TYR A 68 -20.33 -7.55 8.63
N ARG A 69 -19.95 -7.67 7.37
CA ARG A 69 -19.33 -6.61 6.59
C ARG A 69 -20.12 -6.44 5.29
N ILE A 70 -20.61 -5.22 5.06
CA ILE A 70 -21.23 -4.82 3.80
C ILE A 70 -20.33 -3.79 3.13
N GLU A 71 -20.09 -3.94 1.84
CA GLU A 71 -19.30 -3.04 1.00
C GLU A 71 -20.18 -2.55 -0.15
N ASP A 72 -20.38 -1.24 -0.24
CA ASP A 72 -21.01 -0.54 -1.36
C ASP A 72 -19.88 0.00 -2.23
N VAL A 73 -19.71 -0.56 -3.40
CA VAL A 73 -18.60 -0.28 -4.33
C VAL A 73 -19.17 0.39 -5.56
N ASP A 74 -18.69 1.59 -5.82
CA ASP A 74 -19.02 2.44 -6.95
C ASP A 74 -17.72 2.71 -7.72
N GLU A 75 -17.58 2.14 -8.94
CA GLU A 75 -16.31 2.05 -9.66
C GLU A 75 -16.50 2.43 -11.13
N PHE A 76 -15.64 3.31 -11.62
CA PHE A 76 -15.59 3.74 -13.00
C PHE A 76 -14.20 3.52 -13.59
N ASP A 77 -14.17 2.88 -14.74
CA ASP A 77 -12.96 2.59 -15.50
C ASP A 77 -13.11 3.06 -16.93
N THR A 78 -12.06 3.65 -17.49
CA THR A 78 -11.92 3.88 -18.93
C THR A 78 -10.50 3.66 -19.38
N LYS A 79 -10.35 3.23 -20.63
CA LYS A 79 -9.06 3.03 -21.27
C LYS A 79 -9.09 3.51 -22.72
N ALA A 80 -7.98 4.01 -23.19
CA ALA A 80 -7.78 4.41 -24.57
C ALA A 80 -6.40 3.97 -25.08
N GLU A 81 -6.30 3.66 -26.35
CA GLU A 81 -5.05 3.34 -27.02
C GLU A 81 -4.93 4.12 -28.33
N PHE A 82 -3.71 4.58 -28.61
CA PHE A 82 -3.36 5.29 -29.85
C PHE A 82 -4.28 6.45 -30.21
N GLY A 83 -4.85 7.14 -29.22
CA GLY A 83 -5.74 8.28 -29.42
C GLY A 83 -7.21 7.90 -29.62
N ALA A 84 -7.60 6.67 -29.34
CA ALA A 84 -8.98 6.20 -29.47
C ALA A 84 -9.43 5.45 -28.21
N SER A 85 -10.66 5.71 -27.75
CA SER A 85 -11.23 5.02 -26.58
C SER A 85 -11.45 3.54 -26.89
N GLU A 86 -11.08 2.68 -25.97
CA GLU A 86 -11.43 1.25 -25.95
C GLU A 86 -12.77 0.99 -25.23
N GLY A 87 -13.36 2.02 -24.66
CA GLY A 87 -14.61 1.97 -23.93
C GLY A 87 -14.46 2.35 -22.46
N TRP A 88 -15.55 2.24 -21.76
CA TRP A 88 -15.64 2.53 -20.34
C TRP A 88 -16.62 1.58 -19.66
N GLN A 89 -16.50 1.48 -18.33
CA GLN A 89 -17.37 0.68 -17.49
C GLN A 89 -17.66 1.45 -16.21
N HIS A 90 -18.94 1.44 -15.78
CA HIS A 90 -19.34 1.94 -14.48
C HIS A 90 -20.12 0.84 -13.75
N ILE A 91 -19.61 0.42 -12.61
CA ILE A 91 -20.19 -0.65 -11.79
C ILE A 91 -20.58 -0.08 -10.44
N HIS A 92 -21.85 -0.22 -10.05
CA HIS A 92 -22.31 0.00 -8.70
C HIS A 92 -22.88 -1.30 -8.16
N GLN A 93 -22.27 -1.84 -7.12
CA GLN A 93 -22.65 -3.11 -6.52
C GLN A 93 -22.48 -3.08 -5.01
N ARG A 94 -23.27 -3.90 -4.33
CA ARG A 94 -23.16 -4.08 -2.89
C ARG A 94 -22.93 -5.55 -2.56
N LEU A 95 -21.97 -5.79 -1.67
CA LEU A 95 -21.49 -7.12 -1.29
C LEU A 95 -21.66 -7.29 0.22
N ALA A 96 -22.22 -8.39 0.66
CA ALA A 96 -22.35 -8.74 2.07
C ALA A 96 -21.47 -9.97 2.37
N ARG A 97 -20.47 -9.77 3.22
CA ARG A 97 -19.62 -10.84 3.72
C ARG A 97 -19.95 -11.11 5.20
N VAL A 98 -20.11 -12.37 5.54
CA VAL A 98 -20.39 -12.81 6.92
C VAL A 98 -19.31 -13.78 7.37
N THR A 99 -18.66 -13.47 8.48
CA THR A 99 -17.74 -14.38 9.17
C THR A 99 -18.43 -14.90 10.43
N VAL A 100 -18.40 -16.22 10.60
CA VAL A 100 -18.91 -16.90 11.80
C VAL A 100 -17.81 -17.78 12.37
N ARG A 101 -17.58 -17.69 13.70
CA ARG A 101 -16.62 -18.55 14.40
C ARG A 101 -17.32 -19.36 15.48
N VAL A 102 -17.01 -20.65 15.54
CA VAL A 102 -17.44 -21.59 16.58
C VAL A 102 -16.24 -22.08 17.38
N GLY A 103 -16.46 -22.59 18.59
CA GLY A 103 -15.43 -22.86 19.57
C GLY A 103 -15.27 -21.69 20.54
N ASP A 104 -14.05 -21.23 20.77
CA ASP A 104 -13.73 -20.08 21.61
C ASP A 104 -12.51 -19.31 21.07
N TYR A 105 -12.06 -18.27 21.78
CA TYR A 105 -10.90 -17.47 21.36
C TYR A 105 -9.60 -18.28 21.29
N LYS A 106 -9.46 -19.35 22.11
CA LYS A 106 -8.26 -20.19 22.12
C LYS A 106 -8.22 -21.16 20.95
N THR A 107 -9.39 -21.74 20.65
CA THR A 107 -9.50 -22.73 19.56
C THR A 107 -10.83 -22.53 18.85
N ASP A 108 -10.75 -22.00 17.65
CA ASP A 108 -11.90 -21.70 16.83
C ASP A 108 -11.90 -22.41 15.48
N SER A 109 -12.88 -22.09 14.65
CA SER A 109 -13.06 -22.63 13.30
C SER A 109 -12.17 -21.99 12.22
N SER A 110 -11.22 -21.11 12.57
CA SER A 110 -10.32 -20.49 11.61
C SER A 110 -9.32 -21.46 10.96
N GLY A 111 -8.73 -21.05 9.85
CA GLY A 111 -7.71 -21.81 9.14
C GLY A 111 -8.24 -22.90 8.21
N GLY A 112 -9.52 -22.89 7.86
CA GLY A 112 -10.15 -23.77 6.90
C GLY A 112 -10.93 -23.01 5.83
N ARG A 113 -11.70 -23.74 5.00
CA ARG A 113 -12.61 -23.13 4.01
C ARG A 113 -13.81 -22.38 4.63
N GLY A 114 -13.84 -22.21 5.96
CA GLY A 114 -14.92 -21.62 6.73
C GLY A 114 -14.79 -20.14 7.05
N ASP A 115 -13.83 -19.40 6.44
CA ASP A 115 -13.55 -18.00 6.78
C ASP A 115 -14.60 -17.00 6.25
N GLY A 116 -15.84 -17.44 6.10
CA GLY A 116 -16.97 -16.61 5.78
C GLY A 116 -17.68 -16.97 4.48
N SER A 117 -18.80 -16.32 4.25
CA SER A 117 -19.65 -16.44 3.08
C SER A 117 -19.92 -15.07 2.48
N LEU A 118 -20.02 -15.02 1.16
CA LEU A 118 -20.26 -13.80 0.37
C LEU A 118 -21.59 -13.93 -0.35
N GLN A 119 -22.38 -12.84 -0.33
CA GLN A 119 -23.62 -12.69 -1.08
C GLN A 119 -23.71 -11.29 -1.71
N MET A 120 -24.37 -11.19 -2.87
CA MET A 120 -24.80 -9.89 -3.38
C MET A 120 -25.89 -9.32 -2.48
N ALA A 121 -25.85 -8.02 -2.22
CA ALA A 121 -26.84 -7.31 -1.43
C ALA A 121 -27.52 -6.21 -2.25
N ALA A 122 -28.73 -5.83 -1.86
CA ALA A 122 -29.47 -4.77 -2.52
C ALA A 122 -28.79 -3.41 -2.34
N VAL A 123 -28.74 -2.63 -3.40
CA VAL A 123 -28.14 -1.27 -3.42
C VAL A 123 -29.12 -0.17 -3.00
N ASP A 124 -30.42 -0.46 -2.96
CA ASP A 124 -31.51 0.48 -2.68
C ASP A 124 -31.90 0.58 -1.19
N ASP A 125 -31.07 0.04 -0.29
CA ASP A 125 -31.25 0.04 1.17
C ASP A 125 -32.53 -0.66 1.67
N ASP A 126 -33.18 -1.52 0.88
CA ASP A 126 -34.34 -2.28 1.34
C ASP A 126 -33.97 -3.18 2.55
N PRO A 127 -34.59 -2.97 3.72
CA PRO A 127 -34.16 -3.66 4.93
C PRO A 127 -34.44 -5.16 4.91
N ILE A 128 -35.46 -5.61 4.18
CA ILE A 128 -35.79 -7.03 4.06
C ILE A 128 -34.78 -7.71 3.14
N ALA A 129 -34.48 -7.10 1.99
CA ALA A 129 -33.48 -7.62 1.06
C ALA A 129 -32.09 -7.71 1.69
N LEU A 130 -31.65 -6.65 2.38
CA LEU A 130 -30.37 -6.64 3.12
C LEU A 130 -30.31 -7.74 4.19
N ARG A 131 -31.35 -7.87 5.01
CA ARG A 131 -31.40 -8.91 6.05
C ARG A 131 -31.49 -10.31 5.46
N THR A 132 -32.14 -10.50 4.32
CA THR A 132 -32.22 -11.79 3.62
C THR A 132 -30.84 -12.21 3.10
N ALA A 133 -30.08 -11.29 2.50
CA ALA A 133 -28.70 -11.55 2.06
C ALA A 133 -27.80 -11.92 3.24
N LEU A 134 -27.87 -11.16 4.33
CA LEU A 134 -27.12 -11.46 5.57
C LEU A 134 -27.51 -12.81 6.19
N TRP A 135 -28.80 -13.12 6.24
CA TRP A 135 -29.28 -14.40 6.74
C TRP A 135 -28.75 -15.57 5.90
N ALA A 136 -28.82 -15.49 4.59
CA ALA A 136 -28.33 -16.54 3.69
C ALA A 136 -26.82 -16.75 3.85
N ALA A 137 -26.05 -15.65 3.91
CA ALA A 137 -24.62 -15.70 4.16
C ALA A 137 -24.29 -16.25 5.55
N THR A 138 -25.08 -15.90 6.58
CA THR A 138 -24.90 -16.40 7.96
C THR A 138 -25.11 -17.90 8.05
N ASP A 139 -26.15 -18.43 7.42
CA ASP A 139 -26.43 -19.87 7.39
C ASP A 139 -25.28 -20.66 6.76
N GLN A 140 -24.77 -20.17 5.63
CA GLN A 140 -23.64 -20.79 4.93
C GLN A 140 -22.35 -20.70 5.76
N ALA A 141 -22.02 -19.51 6.30
CA ALA A 141 -20.83 -19.30 7.11
C ALA A 141 -20.84 -20.16 8.38
N TYR A 142 -21.99 -20.29 9.06
CA TYR A 142 -22.11 -21.11 10.25
C TYR A 142 -21.90 -22.60 9.95
N LYS A 143 -22.50 -23.14 8.90
CA LYS A 143 -22.30 -24.53 8.48
C LYS A 143 -20.84 -24.82 8.10
N ALA A 144 -20.19 -23.88 7.39
CA ALA A 144 -18.78 -23.98 7.06
C ALA A 144 -17.89 -23.94 8.31
N ALA A 145 -18.20 -23.06 9.26
CA ALA A 145 -17.48 -22.95 10.55
C ALA A 145 -17.58 -24.24 11.38
N LEU A 146 -18.75 -24.86 11.44
CA LEU A 146 -18.92 -26.16 12.14
C LEU A 146 -18.05 -27.26 11.52
N ALA A 147 -18.02 -27.35 10.19
CA ALA A 147 -17.18 -28.32 9.47
C ALA A 147 -15.69 -28.05 9.69
N ALA A 148 -15.26 -26.79 9.58
CA ALA A 148 -13.87 -26.39 9.79
C ALA A 148 -13.41 -26.66 11.23
N TYR A 149 -14.25 -26.38 12.22
CA TYR A 149 -13.97 -26.65 13.62
C TYR A 149 -13.78 -28.16 13.89
N ALA A 150 -14.65 -29.01 13.37
CA ALA A 150 -14.52 -30.45 13.49
C ALA A 150 -13.22 -30.97 12.86
N GLN A 151 -12.85 -30.47 11.69
CA GLN A 151 -11.58 -30.80 11.03
C GLN A 151 -10.37 -30.37 11.86
N LYS A 152 -10.39 -29.14 12.40
CA LYS A 152 -9.33 -28.61 13.25
C LYS A 152 -9.17 -29.40 14.54
N GLN A 153 -10.26 -29.76 15.20
CA GLN A 153 -10.24 -30.61 16.40
C GLN A 153 -9.60 -31.99 16.10
N ALA A 154 -9.87 -32.56 14.93
CA ALA A 154 -9.23 -33.81 14.49
C ALA A 154 -7.73 -33.62 14.23
N ALA A 155 -7.34 -32.52 13.56
CA ALA A 155 -5.93 -32.20 13.27
C ALA A 155 -5.12 -31.95 14.56
N LEU A 156 -5.69 -31.24 15.54
CA LEU A 156 -5.04 -30.98 16.82
C LEU A 156 -4.69 -32.26 17.60
N LYS A 157 -5.44 -33.34 17.43
CA LYS A 157 -5.12 -34.65 18.05
C LYS A 157 -3.93 -35.35 17.39
N GLN A 158 -3.52 -34.93 16.20
CA GLN A 158 -2.46 -35.57 15.44
C GLN A 158 -1.12 -34.82 15.53
N VAL A 159 -1.11 -33.56 15.99
CA VAL A 159 0.12 -32.77 16.12
C VAL A 159 0.76 -32.98 17.48
N GLN A 160 2.08 -33.05 17.52
CA GLN A 160 2.86 -33.18 18.76
C GLN A 160 3.10 -31.84 19.43
N THR A 161 3.30 -30.78 18.63
CA THR A 161 3.52 -29.43 19.13
C THR A 161 2.19 -28.70 19.20
N PRO A 162 1.74 -28.29 20.41
CA PRO A 162 0.48 -27.55 20.55
C PRO A 162 0.60 -26.16 19.91
N PRO A 163 -0.54 -25.52 19.58
CA PRO A 163 -0.56 -24.13 19.13
C PRO A 163 0.14 -23.20 20.12
N GLN A 164 0.93 -22.25 19.61
CA GLN A 164 1.72 -21.32 20.43
C GLN A 164 0.98 -20.02 20.78
N ALA A 165 -0.20 -19.82 20.21
CA ALA A 165 -1.06 -18.66 20.42
C ALA A 165 -2.53 -19.05 20.30
N ASP A 166 -3.39 -18.24 20.87
CA ASP A 166 -4.85 -18.33 20.71
C ASP A 166 -5.24 -18.14 19.23
N ASP A 167 -6.40 -18.63 18.83
CA ASP A 167 -6.85 -18.56 17.44
C ASP A 167 -7.40 -17.19 17.06
N PHE A 168 -7.95 -16.45 18.02
CA PHE A 168 -8.56 -15.15 17.78
C PHE A 168 -8.34 -14.20 18.96
N SER A 169 -8.05 -12.94 18.69
CA SER A 169 -7.92 -11.93 19.74
C SER A 169 -9.29 -11.37 20.15
N GLN A 170 -9.43 -11.07 21.43
CA GLN A 170 -10.58 -10.35 21.96
C GLN A 170 -10.27 -8.86 21.98
N GLU A 171 -11.02 -8.08 21.19
CA GLU A 171 -10.80 -6.64 21.04
C GLU A 171 -11.90 -5.83 21.75
N LYS A 172 -11.56 -4.61 22.15
CA LYS A 172 -12.54 -3.69 22.70
C LYS A 172 -13.48 -3.20 21.59
N PRO A 173 -14.81 -3.22 21.81
CA PRO A 173 -15.74 -2.74 20.81
C PRO A 173 -15.57 -1.23 20.56
N VAL A 174 -15.73 -0.84 19.30
CA VAL A 174 -15.60 0.54 18.83
C VAL A 174 -16.84 0.92 18.04
N ILE A 175 -17.29 2.17 18.18
CA ILE A 175 -18.30 2.76 17.32
C ILE A 175 -17.65 3.92 16.58
N SER A 176 -17.57 3.82 15.24
CA SER A 176 -17.00 4.83 14.36
C SER A 176 -17.87 4.99 13.11
N LEU A 177 -18.35 6.20 12.86
CA LEU A 177 -19.33 6.48 11.81
C LEU A 177 -18.83 7.61 10.90
N ALA A 178 -18.02 7.29 9.91
CA ALA A 178 -17.66 8.22 8.85
C ALA A 178 -18.84 8.42 7.88
N ASP A 179 -18.88 9.56 7.18
CA ASP A 179 -19.91 9.78 6.16
C ASP A 179 -19.73 8.81 4.99
N PRO A 180 -20.84 8.32 4.40
CA PRO A 180 -20.77 7.48 3.20
C PRO A 180 -20.25 8.29 2.01
N VAL A 181 -19.54 7.63 1.12
CA VAL A 181 -18.99 8.23 -0.09
C VAL A 181 -19.68 7.65 -1.33
N ARG A 182 -19.82 8.48 -2.36
CA ARG A 182 -20.24 8.07 -3.70
C ARG A 182 -19.28 8.65 -4.72
N LEU A 183 -19.10 7.92 -5.79
CA LEU A 183 -18.26 8.36 -6.90
C LEU A 183 -18.90 9.58 -7.59
N GLN A 184 -18.11 10.61 -7.83
CA GLN A 184 -18.49 11.80 -8.58
C GLN A 184 -17.39 12.08 -9.61
N VAL A 185 -17.61 11.61 -10.85
CA VAL A 185 -16.68 11.76 -11.96
C VAL A 185 -17.41 12.30 -13.19
N ASP A 186 -16.73 13.12 -13.97
CA ASP A 186 -17.14 13.46 -15.33
C ASP A 186 -16.69 12.34 -16.28
N GLU A 187 -17.54 11.31 -16.43
CA GLU A 187 -17.23 10.11 -17.21
C GLU A 187 -16.84 10.45 -18.65
N ALA A 188 -17.61 11.33 -19.30
CA ALA A 188 -17.34 11.72 -20.69
C ALA A 188 -16.00 12.48 -20.78
N GLY A 189 -15.75 13.40 -19.86
CA GLY A 189 -14.50 14.15 -19.81
C GLY A 189 -13.28 13.24 -19.61
N TRP A 190 -13.39 12.19 -18.78
CA TRP A 190 -12.29 11.24 -18.58
C TRP A 190 -12.09 10.30 -19.78
N VAL A 191 -13.16 9.87 -20.46
CA VAL A 191 -13.05 9.10 -21.71
C VAL A 191 -12.34 9.93 -22.79
N ASP A 192 -12.71 11.20 -22.94
CA ASP A 192 -12.08 12.11 -23.91
C ASP A 192 -10.62 12.39 -23.54
N ARG A 193 -10.31 12.59 -22.26
CA ARG A 193 -8.95 12.84 -21.77
C ARG A 193 -8.05 11.63 -22.01
N ALA A 194 -8.49 10.42 -21.67
CA ALA A 194 -7.71 9.21 -21.93
C ALA A 194 -7.42 9.03 -23.43
N ALA A 195 -8.40 9.33 -24.31
CA ALA A 195 -8.18 9.30 -25.74
C ALA A 195 -7.16 10.35 -26.20
N GLN A 196 -7.21 11.59 -25.67
CA GLN A 196 -6.24 12.62 -25.98
C GLN A 196 -4.83 12.24 -25.53
N ASP A 197 -4.68 11.79 -24.29
CA ASP A 197 -3.37 11.50 -23.71
C ASP A 197 -2.73 10.26 -24.35
N SER A 198 -3.46 9.21 -24.65
CA SER A 198 -2.98 8.05 -25.42
C SER A 198 -2.52 8.42 -26.85
N GLY A 199 -2.98 9.55 -27.37
CA GLY A 199 -2.59 10.12 -28.69
C GLY A 199 -1.34 10.99 -28.67
N LEU A 200 -0.79 11.34 -27.50
CA LEU A 200 0.34 12.27 -27.36
C LEU A 200 1.63 11.81 -28.04
N TYR A 201 1.81 10.52 -28.25
CA TYR A 201 2.96 9.99 -29.00
C TYR A 201 3.10 10.56 -30.42
N ARG A 202 2.01 11.06 -31.02
CA ARG A 202 2.01 11.67 -32.37
C ARG A 202 2.55 13.10 -32.39
N SER A 203 2.41 13.84 -31.29
CA SER A 203 2.64 15.29 -31.27
C SER A 203 4.13 15.65 -31.28
N ASP A 204 4.99 14.84 -30.69
CA ASP A 204 6.41 15.13 -30.55
C ASP A 204 7.30 14.45 -31.61
N SER A 205 6.83 13.32 -32.20
CA SER A 205 7.58 12.58 -33.23
C SER A 205 7.76 13.36 -34.53
N LYS A 206 6.77 14.20 -34.92
CA LYS A 206 6.86 15.05 -36.12
C LYS A 206 7.67 16.33 -35.91
N ALA A 207 7.67 16.87 -34.70
CA ALA A 207 8.31 18.16 -34.41
C ALA A 207 9.84 18.07 -34.29
N LYS A 208 10.39 16.91 -33.88
CA LYS A 208 11.83 16.73 -33.61
C LYS A 208 12.56 15.80 -34.59
N GLY A 209 11.88 15.29 -35.62
CA GLY A 209 12.51 14.44 -36.65
C GLY A 209 12.94 13.05 -36.15
N SER A 210 12.57 12.67 -34.97
CA SER A 210 12.79 11.32 -34.43
C SER A 210 11.53 10.47 -34.62
N GLN A 211 11.40 9.87 -35.80
CA GLN A 211 10.40 8.81 -36.00
C GLN A 211 10.99 7.51 -35.46
N PHE A 212 10.44 7.02 -34.35
CA PHE A 212 10.59 5.63 -33.95
C PHE A 212 9.20 5.01 -33.76
N ASP A 213 9.16 3.71 -33.98
CA ASP A 213 7.90 2.98 -33.94
C ASP A 213 7.46 2.78 -32.47
N VAL A 214 6.35 3.39 -32.09
CA VAL A 214 5.70 3.15 -30.81
C VAL A 214 4.78 1.95 -30.99
N GLU A 215 5.02 0.87 -30.25
CA GLU A 215 4.28 -0.38 -30.36
C GLU A 215 2.98 -0.36 -29.56
N TYR A 216 2.94 0.40 -28.47
CA TYR A 216 1.72 0.74 -27.75
C TYR A 216 1.84 2.13 -27.15
N SER A 217 0.70 2.81 -27.03
CA SER A 217 0.53 4.06 -26.30
C SER A 217 -0.87 4.03 -25.70
N SER A 218 -0.96 3.87 -24.41
CA SER A 218 -2.25 3.71 -23.69
C SER A 218 -2.36 4.70 -22.55
N ASP A 219 -3.58 5.14 -22.30
CA ASP A 219 -3.97 5.85 -21.11
C ASP A 219 -5.19 5.19 -20.49
N ALA A 220 -5.23 5.13 -19.16
CA ALA A 220 -6.33 4.58 -18.42
C ALA A 220 -6.62 5.44 -17.19
N PHE A 221 -7.91 5.63 -16.92
CA PHE A 221 -8.38 6.24 -15.70
C PHE A 221 -9.25 5.25 -14.92
N HIS A 222 -8.95 5.11 -13.64
CA HIS A 222 -9.69 4.32 -12.68
C HIS A 222 -10.13 5.22 -11.52
N ALA A 223 -11.40 5.08 -11.11
CA ALA A 223 -11.94 5.77 -9.95
C ALA A 223 -12.84 4.82 -9.16
N ARG A 224 -12.66 4.76 -7.84
CA ARG A 224 -13.43 3.89 -6.96
C ARG A 224 -13.81 4.63 -5.67
N ALA A 225 -15.08 4.52 -5.29
CA ALA A 225 -15.59 4.94 -4.00
C ALA A 225 -16.18 3.73 -3.27
N ILE A 226 -15.75 3.50 -2.03
CA ILE A 226 -16.21 2.37 -1.22
C ILE A 226 -16.73 2.90 0.11
N THR A 227 -17.97 2.53 0.46
CA THR A 227 -18.47 2.65 1.82
C THR A 227 -18.56 1.25 2.41
N THR A 228 -17.91 1.05 3.56
CA THR A 228 -17.88 -0.24 4.26
C THR A 228 -18.57 -0.11 5.61
N TRP A 229 -19.54 -0.99 5.89
CA TRP A 229 -20.19 -1.15 7.18
C TRP A 229 -19.72 -2.44 7.83
N ILE A 230 -19.37 -2.38 9.12
CA ILE A 230 -18.96 -3.52 9.92
C ILE A 230 -19.78 -3.54 11.21
N ALA A 231 -20.36 -4.70 11.54
CA ALA A 231 -21.00 -4.94 12.81
C ALA A 231 -20.59 -6.30 13.37
N THR A 232 -20.16 -6.35 14.64
CA THR A 232 -19.70 -7.59 15.27
C THR A 232 -20.54 -7.96 16.48
N SER A 233 -20.58 -9.25 16.78
CA SER A 233 -21.27 -9.77 17.98
C SER A 233 -20.66 -9.27 19.30
N GLU A 234 -19.43 -8.77 19.28
CA GLU A 234 -18.76 -8.14 20.43
C GLU A 234 -19.22 -6.70 20.67
N GLY A 235 -19.89 -6.06 19.68
CA GLY A 235 -20.43 -4.71 19.82
C GLY A 235 -19.72 -3.64 19.00
N THR A 236 -18.73 -3.97 18.20
CA THR A 236 -18.13 -3.04 17.24
C THR A 236 -19.12 -2.67 16.15
N ILE A 237 -19.24 -1.39 15.84
CA ILE A 237 -20.10 -0.82 14.80
C ILE A 237 -19.29 0.24 14.05
N VAL A 238 -19.00 -0.02 12.78
CA VAL A 238 -18.17 0.89 11.96
C VAL A 238 -18.88 1.18 10.66
N ARG A 239 -18.83 2.45 10.24
CA ARG A 239 -18.99 2.87 8.87
C ARG A 239 -17.75 3.66 8.48
N LYS A 240 -17.02 3.19 7.50
CA LYS A 240 -15.84 3.84 6.95
C LYS A 240 -15.99 4.01 5.45
N SER A 241 -15.28 4.97 4.89
CA SER A 241 -15.34 5.28 3.47
C SER A 241 -13.95 5.58 2.95
N ALA A 242 -13.71 5.17 1.72
CA ALA A 242 -12.48 5.46 0.98
C ALA A 242 -12.82 5.79 -0.46
N SER A 243 -12.05 6.69 -1.06
CA SER A 243 -12.08 6.96 -2.50
C SER A 243 -10.66 6.90 -3.03
N GLU A 244 -10.54 6.40 -4.23
CA GLU A 244 -9.27 6.18 -4.91
C GLU A 244 -9.42 6.60 -6.36
N TYR A 245 -8.44 7.35 -6.85
CA TYR A 245 -8.39 7.84 -8.21
C TYR A 245 -6.99 7.62 -8.75
N GLN A 246 -6.90 7.11 -9.96
CA GLN A 246 -5.63 6.94 -10.65
C GLN A 246 -5.80 7.20 -12.14
N GLU A 247 -4.91 7.99 -12.69
CA GLU A 247 -4.67 8.11 -14.12
C GLU A 247 -3.29 7.53 -14.42
N SER A 248 -3.20 6.69 -15.42
CA SER A 248 -1.97 5.99 -15.78
C SER A 248 -1.75 6.01 -17.29
N PHE A 249 -0.57 6.47 -17.70
CA PHE A 249 -0.11 6.50 -19.07
C PHE A 249 1.07 5.55 -19.26
N GLY A 250 1.07 4.82 -20.36
CA GLY A 250 2.15 3.93 -20.70
C GLY A 250 2.42 3.89 -22.20
N MET A 251 3.69 3.75 -22.58
CA MET A 251 4.09 3.53 -23.96
C MET A 251 5.29 2.59 -24.05
N GLY A 252 5.42 1.93 -25.21
CA GLY A 252 6.49 0.99 -25.47
C GLY A 252 6.95 0.96 -26.92
N THR A 253 8.17 0.48 -27.10
CA THR A 253 8.84 0.32 -28.40
C THR A 253 9.81 -0.84 -28.36
N GLN A 254 10.46 -1.12 -29.50
CA GLN A 254 11.62 -2.02 -29.58
C GLN A 254 12.91 -1.23 -29.87
N ALA A 255 13.99 -1.64 -29.25
CA ALA A 255 15.32 -1.22 -29.64
C ALA A 255 15.78 -1.93 -30.94
N ALA A 256 16.89 -1.49 -31.51
CA ALA A 256 17.41 -2.06 -32.76
C ALA A 256 17.76 -3.55 -32.69
N ASP A 257 18.06 -4.04 -31.49
CA ASP A 257 18.34 -5.45 -31.17
C ASP A 257 17.10 -6.29 -30.81
N GLY A 258 15.90 -5.69 -30.88
CA GLY A 258 14.64 -6.35 -30.58
C GLY A 258 14.23 -6.31 -29.09
N MET A 259 15.02 -5.68 -28.21
CA MET A 259 14.64 -5.54 -26.81
C MET A 259 13.38 -4.67 -26.69
N ARG A 260 12.36 -5.18 -26.02
CA ARG A 260 11.16 -4.40 -25.69
C ARG A 260 11.46 -3.44 -24.56
N LEU A 261 11.02 -2.22 -24.72
CA LEU A 261 11.23 -1.12 -23.79
C LEU A 261 9.90 -0.46 -23.50
N ASP A 262 9.64 -0.20 -22.23
CA ASP A 262 8.44 0.49 -21.80
C ASP A 262 8.77 1.65 -20.84
N ARG A 263 7.89 2.63 -20.84
CA ARG A 263 7.87 3.73 -19.88
C ARG A 263 6.43 3.97 -19.45
N SER A 264 6.23 4.28 -18.18
CA SER A 264 4.92 4.60 -17.64
C SER A 264 4.99 5.72 -16.62
N TYR A 265 3.89 6.40 -16.45
CA TYR A 265 3.67 7.41 -15.43
C TYR A 265 2.25 7.22 -14.86
N ALA A 266 2.08 7.44 -13.56
CA ALA A 266 0.78 7.44 -12.94
C ALA A 266 0.66 8.60 -11.95
N SER A 267 -0.51 9.22 -11.93
CA SER A 267 -0.94 10.18 -10.93
C SER A 267 -2.07 9.57 -10.13
N SER A 268 -2.00 9.57 -8.80
CA SER A 268 -2.97 8.92 -7.94
C SER A 268 -3.24 9.70 -6.67
N GLY A 269 -4.45 9.51 -6.10
CA GLY A 269 -4.82 10.13 -4.87
C GLY A 269 -6.17 9.68 -4.33
N SER A 270 -6.57 10.23 -3.17
CA SER A 270 -7.87 9.96 -2.55
C SER A 270 -8.99 10.87 -3.05
N SER A 271 -8.67 11.85 -3.88
CA SER A 271 -9.61 12.75 -4.53
C SER A 271 -9.13 13.15 -5.92
N LEU A 272 -10.04 13.59 -6.80
CA LEU A 272 -9.69 14.12 -8.13
C LEU A 272 -8.74 15.32 -8.08
N LYS A 273 -8.70 16.05 -6.96
CA LYS A 273 -7.80 17.21 -6.78
C LYS A 273 -6.35 16.80 -6.52
N ASP A 274 -6.12 15.56 -6.16
CA ASP A 274 -4.79 15.01 -5.92
C ASP A 274 -4.12 14.56 -7.21
N LEU A 275 -4.91 14.39 -8.28
CA LEU A 275 -4.41 14.06 -9.60
C LEU A 275 -3.78 15.29 -10.26
N ASP A 276 -2.83 15.04 -11.13
CA ASP A 276 -2.25 16.08 -11.96
C ASP A 276 -3.30 16.76 -12.85
N ALA A 277 -3.18 18.08 -12.98
CA ALA A 277 -3.93 18.79 -14.01
C ALA A 277 -3.56 18.25 -15.41
N ALA A 278 -4.49 18.32 -16.37
CA ALA A 278 -4.32 17.73 -17.69
C ALA A 278 -3.00 18.17 -18.37
N GLU A 279 -2.65 19.45 -18.26
CA GLU A 279 -1.42 19.97 -18.87
C GLU A 279 -0.15 19.42 -18.20
N VAL A 280 -0.20 19.20 -16.87
CA VAL A 280 0.93 18.62 -16.10
C VAL A 280 1.10 17.15 -16.46
N PHE A 281 -0.01 16.40 -16.52
CA PHE A 281 0.01 15.00 -16.91
C PHE A 281 0.51 14.81 -18.35
N ALA A 282 -0.01 15.58 -19.30
CA ALA A 282 0.46 15.58 -20.68
C ALA A 282 1.95 15.93 -20.82
N HIS A 283 2.46 16.84 -19.97
CA HIS A 283 3.90 17.14 -19.92
C HIS A 283 4.71 15.91 -19.48
N HIS A 284 4.27 15.19 -18.45
CA HIS A 284 4.91 13.94 -18.02
C HIS A 284 4.85 12.88 -19.12
N ALA A 285 3.70 12.68 -19.76
CA ALA A 285 3.54 11.75 -20.87
C ALA A 285 4.51 12.06 -22.04
N THR A 286 4.65 13.35 -22.40
CA THR A 286 5.60 13.79 -23.41
C THR A 286 7.06 13.56 -23.00
N ALA A 287 7.39 13.78 -21.73
CA ALA A 287 8.73 13.50 -21.20
C ALA A 287 9.05 12.00 -21.24
N LEU A 288 8.07 11.12 -21.06
CA LEU A 288 8.25 9.68 -21.21
C LEU A 288 8.62 9.30 -22.65
N LEU A 289 8.01 9.93 -23.66
CA LEU A 289 8.35 9.69 -25.06
C LEU A 289 9.82 10.02 -25.35
N ALA A 290 10.31 11.17 -24.86
CA ALA A 290 11.72 11.53 -24.99
C ALA A 290 12.64 10.52 -24.28
N SER A 291 12.29 10.14 -23.06
CA SER A 291 13.03 9.14 -22.28
C SER A 291 13.06 7.76 -22.96
N LEU A 292 11.98 7.36 -23.61
CA LEU A 292 11.89 6.10 -24.34
C LEU A 292 12.79 6.12 -25.60
N ASP A 293 12.86 7.25 -26.32
CA ASP A 293 13.76 7.40 -27.46
C ASP A 293 15.24 7.37 -27.03
N GLU A 294 15.59 7.97 -25.89
CA GLU A 294 16.94 7.89 -25.32
C GLU A 294 17.26 6.43 -24.90
N LEU A 295 16.33 5.76 -24.21
CA LEU A 295 16.51 4.39 -23.76
C LEU A 295 16.70 3.42 -24.94
N ARG A 296 15.98 3.62 -26.04
CA ARG A 296 16.11 2.82 -27.26
C ARG A 296 17.50 2.87 -27.86
N LYS A 297 18.19 4.02 -27.72
CA LYS A 297 19.55 4.27 -28.24
C LYS A 297 20.64 3.92 -27.23
N ALA A 298 20.28 3.71 -25.96
CA ALA A 298 21.20 3.42 -24.88
C ALA A 298 21.97 2.11 -25.11
N PRO A 299 23.27 2.04 -24.77
CA PRO A 299 24.02 0.79 -24.84
C PRO A 299 23.51 -0.25 -23.88
N LEU A 300 23.68 -1.53 -24.23
CA LEU A 300 23.42 -2.65 -23.35
C LEU A 300 24.46 -2.71 -22.23
N VAL A 301 24.03 -3.21 -21.07
CA VAL A 301 24.97 -3.70 -20.05
C VAL A 301 25.58 -5.00 -20.56
N GLU A 302 26.88 -5.00 -20.80
CA GLU A 302 27.61 -6.15 -21.37
C GLU A 302 28.34 -6.95 -20.31
N GLU A 303 28.92 -6.26 -19.32
CA GLU A 303 29.74 -6.85 -18.28
C GLU A 303 28.94 -7.01 -16.98
N GLU A 304 29.15 -8.11 -16.28
CA GLU A 304 28.64 -8.30 -14.93
C GLU A 304 29.36 -7.32 -14.00
N TYR A 305 28.57 -6.62 -13.20
CA TYR A 305 29.03 -5.65 -12.24
C TYR A 305 28.74 -6.13 -10.81
N HIS A 306 29.71 -5.98 -9.93
CA HIS A 306 29.57 -6.14 -8.49
C HIS A 306 30.14 -4.89 -7.81
N GLY A 307 29.32 -4.24 -6.99
CA GLY A 307 29.77 -3.04 -6.28
C GLY A 307 28.65 -2.13 -5.81
N PRO A 308 28.97 -0.88 -5.43
CA PRO A 308 28.00 0.03 -4.86
C PRO A 308 27.00 0.54 -5.91
N VAL A 309 25.72 0.58 -5.50
CA VAL A 309 24.59 1.08 -6.30
C VAL A 309 23.80 2.08 -5.46
N LEU A 310 23.48 3.22 -6.05
CA LEU A 310 22.54 4.17 -5.48
C LEU A 310 21.16 3.97 -6.10
N LEU A 311 20.20 3.58 -5.26
CA LEU A 311 18.78 3.57 -5.60
C LEU A 311 18.19 4.95 -5.31
N SER A 312 17.49 5.54 -6.26
CA SER A 312 16.68 6.73 -5.99
C SER A 312 15.64 6.44 -4.90
N SER A 313 15.00 7.45 -4.37
CA SER A 313 13.89 7.26 -3.42
C SER A 313 12.69 6.53 -4.04
N ASP A 314 12.45 6.70 -5.35
CA ASP A 314 11.44 5.95 -6.12
C ASP A 314 11.82 4.46 -6.24
N ALA A 315 13.02 4.15 -6.75
CA ALA A 315 13.51 2.77 -6.83
C ALA A 315 13.62 2.08 -5.46
N SER A 316 13.96 2.84 -4.42
CA SER A 316 13.98 2.34 -3.04
C SER A 316 12.59 1.99 -2.52
N ALA A 317 11.56 2.78 -2.87
CA ALA A 317 10.19 2.50 -2.46
C ALA A 317 9.73 1.14 -3.00
N ASP A 318 9.96 0.87 -4.28
CA ASP A 318 9.64 -0.44 -4.88
C ASP A 318 10.43 -1.59 -4.26
N THR A 319 11.72 -1.36 -4.00
CA THR A 319 12.58 -2.36 -3.34
C THR A 319 12.08 -2.68 -1.92
N LEU A 320 11.78 -1.65 -1.13
CA LEU A 320 11.31 -1.80 0.24
C LEU A 320 9.88 -2.37 0.29
N HIS A 321 8.99 -1.98 -0.63
CA HIS A 321 7.67 -2.59 -0.76
C HIS A 321 7.79 -4.09 -1.02
N SER A 322 8.60 -4.49 -1.97
CA SER A 322 8.79 -5.89 -2.36
C SER A 322 9.47 -6.74 -1.28
N LEU A 323 10.56 -6.24 -0.68
CA LEU A 323 11.39 -7.03 0.24
C LEU A 323 10.98 -6.91 1.70
N LEU A 324 10.43 -5.77 2.11
CA LEU A 324 10.11 -5.48 3.51
C LEU A 324 8.61 -5.60 3.79
N GLY A 325 7.74 -5.13 2.88
CA GLY A 325 6.29 -5.07 3.09
C GLY A 325 5.71 -6.42 3.54
N GLY A 326 5.94 -7.48 2.78
CA GLY A 326 5.50 -8.83 3.14
C GLY A 326 6.27 -9.48 4.29
N ALA A 327 7.49 -9.00 4.61
CA ALA A 327 8.32 -9.56 5.66
C ALA A 327 7.94 -9.08 7.08
N VAL A 328 7.30 -7.91 7.17
CA VAL A 328 6.91 -7.29 8.45
C VAL A 328 5.49 -7.66 8.90
N ILE A 329 4.72 -8.37 8.09
CA ILE A 329 3.40 -8.88 8.47
C ILE A 329 3.54 -10.22 9.19
N ALA A 330 2.67 -10.47 10.17
CA ALA A 330 2.62 -11.76 10.84
C ALA A 330 1.36 -12.53 10.43
N THR A 331 1.56 -13.76 10.00
CA THR A 331 0.48 -14.71 9.70
C THR A 331 0.71 -16.00 10.47
N ARG A 332 -0.38 -16.63 10.89
CA ARG A 332 -0.32 -17.85 11.67
C ARG A 332 0.43 -18.96 10.93
N PRO A 333 1.44 -19.59 11.55
CA PRO A 333 2.12 -20.74 10.97
C PRO A 333 1.23 -21.98 10.98
N LYS A 334 1.60 -22.97 10.17
CA LYS A 334 0.88 -24.24 10.12
C LYS A 334 0.89 -24.95 11.48
N LEU A 335 -0.20 -25.66 11.80
CA LEU A 335 -0.30 -26.48 13.01
C LEU A 335 0.87 -27.48 13.11
N GLY A 336 1.39 -27.63 14.33
CA GLY A 336 2.51 -28.52 14.60
C GLY A 336 3.89 -27.94 14.32
N THR A 337 4.01 -26.65 13.98
CA THR A 337 5.30 -25.97 13.81
C THR A 337 5.59 -25.05 15.00
N GLU A 338 6.89 -24.84 15.27
CA GLU A 338 7.38 -23.93 16.33
C GLU A 338 7.66 -22.51 15.83
N ALA A 339 7.44 -22.24 14.54
CA ALA A 339 7.66 -20.92 13.98
C ALA A 339 6.75 -19.88 14.68
N ARG A 340 7.24 -18.63 14.86
CA ARG A 340 6.43 -17.54 15.42
C ARG A 340 5.37 -17.10 14.41
N THR A 341 5.78 -16.91 13.17
CA THR A 341 4.95 -16.52 12.03
C THR A 341 5.50 -17.14 10.75
N ASN A 342 4.83 -16.97 9.64
CA ASN A 342 5.38 -17.26 8.31
C ASN A 342 6.26 -16.09 7.82
N GLY A 343 6.96 -16.31 6.71
CA GLY A 343 7.71 -15.28 6.02
C GLY A 343 9.18 -15.16 6.43
N PRO A 344 9.92 -14.26 5.77
CA PRO A 344 11.37 -14.15 5.90
C PRO A 344 11.84 -13.78 7.31
N PHE A 345 11.05 -13.01 8.05
CA PHE A 345 11.41 -12.53 9.39
C PHE A 345 10.82 -13.38 10.52
N SER A 346 10.34 -14.59 10.24
CA SER A 346 9.72 -15.48 11.23
C SER A 346 10.58 -15.77 12.46
N SER A 347 11.92 -15.72 12.35
CA SER A 347 12.89 -15.91 13.42
C SER A 347 13.64 -14.63 13.82
N SER A 348 13.25 -13.47 13.30
CA SER A 348 14.02 -12.23 13.41
C SER A 348 13.54 -11.27 14.50
N TYR A 349 12.56 -11.66 15.32
CA TYR A 349 12.08 -10.83 16.43
C TYR A 349 13.21 -10.46 17.38
N HIS A 350 13.38 -9.16 17.67
CA HIS A 350 14.53 -8.54 18.36
C HIS A 350 15.88 -8.70 17.67
N ALA A 351 15.93 -9.27 16.47
CA ALA A 351 17.14 -9.34 15.69
C ALA A 351 17.26 -8.13 14.74
N ARG A 352 18.49 -7.85 14.32
CA ARG A 352 18.77 -6.81 13.31
C ARG A 352 18.31 -7.30 11.94
N VAL A 353 17.47 -6.50 11.29
CA VAL A 353 16.95 -6.73 9.93
C VAL A 353 17.30 -5.60 8.96
N LEU A 354 17.70 -4.44 9.49
CA LEU A 354 18.15 -3.25 8.77
C LEU A 354 19.36 -2.65 9.50
N PRO A 355 20.11 -1.72 8.89
CA PRO A 355 21.15 -0.95 9.60
C PRO A 355 20.60 -0.16 10.79
N GLU A 356 21.47 0.14 11.74
CA GLU A 356 21.10 0.80 13.00
C GLU A 356 20.50 2.20 12.82
N PHE A 357 20.90 2.89 11.77
CA PHE A 357 20.40 4.23 11.45
C PHE A 357 19.01 4.25 10.78
N ILE A 358 18.39 3.09 10.53
CA ILE A 358 17.08 2.98 9.87
C ILE A 358 16.01 2.57 10.87
N ASP A 359 14.92 3.35 10.87
CA ASP A 359 13.66 3.07 11.55
C ASP A 359 12.54 2.83 10.56
N VAL A 360 11.59 1.95 10.92
CA VAL A 360 10.39 1.66 10.13
C VAL A 360 9.16 1.74 11.01
N VAL A 361 8.21 2.57 10.59
CA VAL A 361 6.91 2.72 11.26
C VAL A 361 5.82 2.50 10.21
N ASP A 362 4.84 1.66 10.50
CA ASP A 362 3.58 1.67 9.76
C ASP A 362 2.56 2.50 10.53
N ASP A 363 2.09 3.59 9.92
CA ASP A 363 1.13 4.51 10.51
C ASP A 363 -0.06 4.77 9.57
N PRO A 364 -1.09 3.93 9.62
CA PRO A 364 -2.29 4.13 8.80
C PRO A 364 -3.06 5.41 9.12
N GLY A 365 -2.82 6.02 10.28
CA GLY A 365 -3.41 7.31 10.67
C GLY A 365 -2.84 8.51 9.91
N LEU A 366 -1.69 8.35 9.26
CA LEU A 366 -1.06 9.39 8.45
C LEU A 366 -1.76 9.49 7.08
N LYS A 367 -2.59 10.52 6.88
CA LYS A 367 -3.44 10.65 5.68
C LYS A 367 -2.78 11.40 4.52
N ALA A 368 -1.75 12.19 4.80
CA ALA A 368 -1.02 12.96 3.79
C ALA A 368 0.45 13.14 4.18
N PHE A 369 1.32 13.23 3.20
CA PHE A 369 2.74 13.54 3.37
C PHE A 369 3.25 14.40 2.20
N ALA A 370 3.98 15.47 2.51
CA ALA A 370 4.53 16.40 1.50
C ALA A 370 3.49 16.89 0.48
N GLY A 371 2.24 17.10 0.92
CA GLY A 371 1.15 17.59 0.06
C GLY A 371 0.47 16.51 -0.80
N LYS A 372 0.88 15.25 -0.71
CA LYS A 372 0.24 14.12 -1.39
C LYS A 372 -0.62 13.31 -0.43
N SER A 373 -1.80 12.87 -0.86
CA SER A 373 -2.62 11.93 -0.11
C SER A 373 -2.03 10.52 -0.14
N LEU A 374 -2.24 9.76 0.93
CA LEU A 374 -1.68 8.43 1.13
C LEU A 374 -2.82 7.40 1.04
N LEU A 375 -2.83 6.59 -0.01
CA LEU A 375 -3.90 5.63 -0.29
C LEU A 375 -3.97 4.49 0.75
N GLY A 376 -2.83 4.19 1.38
CA GLY A 376 -2.76 3.19 2.45
C GLY A 376 -3.35 3.62 3.79
N ALA A 377 -3.83 4.88 3.93
CA ALA A 377 -4.32 5.42 5.19
C ALA A 377 -5.77 5.00 5.52
N TYR A 378 -6.03 4.70 6.79
CA TYR A 378 -7.37 4.39 7.31
C TYR A 378 -7.42 4.62 8.83
N ASP A 379 -8.63 4.74 9.40
CA ASP A 379 -8.84 4.94 10.84
C ASP A 379 -9.18 3.63 11.58
N VAL A 380 -9.87 2.70 10.90
CA VAL A 380 -10.28 1.39 11.45
C VAL A 380 -10.05 0.34 10.36
N ASP A 381 -9.48 -0.79 10.72
CA ASP A 381 -9.24 -1.90 9.80
C ASP A 381 -10.53 -2.65 9.40
N ASP A 382 -10.42 -3.72 8.59
CA ASP A 382 -11.58 -4.49 8.11
C ASP A 382 -12.05 -5.57 9.09
N GLU A 383 -11.37 -5.69 10.21
CA GLU A 383 -11.81 -6.49 11.37
C GLU A 383 -12.46 -5.63 12.45
N GLY A 384 -12.56 -4.31 12.24
CA GLY A 384 -13.16 -3.35 13.17
C GLY A 384 -12.24 -2.95 14.32
N VAL A 385 -10.92 -3.08 14.15
CA VAL A 385 -9.91 -2.67 15.13
C VAL A 385 -9.38 -1.28 14.73
N PRO A 386 -9.28 -0.31 15.67
CA PRO A 386 -8.67 0.98 15.39
C PRO A 386 -7.23 0.83 14.91
N ALA A 387 -6.89 1.56 13.85
CA ALA A 387 -5.55 1.63 13.33
C ALA A 387 -4.56 2.19 14.37
N GLN A 388 -3.38 1.60 14.43
CA GLN A 388 -2.32 2.03 15.35
C GLN A 388 -1.03 2.29 14.58
N ALA A 389 -0.30 3.33 14.98
CA ALA A 389 1.07 3.53 14.50
C ALA A 389 1.98 2.47 15.14
N VAL A 390 2.51 1.57 14.34
CA VAL A 390 3.35 0.45 14.79
C VAL A 390 4.80 0.72 14.47
N LYS A 391 5.65 0.81 15.48
CA LYS A 391 7.11 0.81 15.31
C LYS A 391 7.56 -0.61 14.97
N VAL A 392 7.71 -0.89 13.69
CA VAL A 392 8.06 -2.22 13.18
C VAL A 392 9.54 -2.50 13.38
N VAL A 393 10.38 -1.53 13.01
CA VAL A 393 11.84 -1.60 13.19
C VAL A 393 12.31 -0.35 13.93
N THR A 394 13.12 -0.54 14.96
CA THR A 394 13.76 0.54 15.73
C THR A 394 15.26 0.29 15.79
N ALA A 395 16.05 1.29 15.37
CA ALA A 395 17.51 1.17 15.27
C ALA A 395 17.94 -0.14 14.58
N GLY A 396 17.30 -0.45 13.47
CA GLY A 396 17.56 -1.64 12.64
C GLY A 396 17.06 -2.96 13.20
N LYS A 397 16.48 -3.01 14.42
CA LYS A 397 15.95 -4.24 15.04
C LYS A 397 14.45 -4.37 14.83
N LEU A 398 14.00 -5.57 14.50
CA LEU A 398 12.58 -5.88 14.37
C LEU A 398 11.94 -5.97 15.76
N GLU A 399 11.07 -5.03 16.09
CA GLU A 399 10.42 -4.93 17.40
C GLU A 399 8.93 -5.33 17.37
N ASN A 400 8.29 -5.26 16.20
CA ASN A 400 6.89 -5.62 16.03
C ASN A 400 6.63 -6.19 14.64
N TYR A 401 5.47 -6.85 14.51
CA TYR A 401 4.85 -7.20 13.24
C TYR A 401 3.51 -6.48 13.08
N LEU A 402 3.04 -6.37 11.84
CA LEU A 402 1.69 -5.93 11.54
C LEU A 402 0.73 -7.12 11.68
N LEU A 403 -0.34 -6.95 12.43
CA LEU A 403 -1.25 -8.02 12.85
C LEU A 403 -2.72 -7.63 12.63
N GLY A 404 -3.50 -8.59 12.13
CA GLY A 404 -4.94 -8.64 12.32
C GLY A 404 -5.32 -9.36 13.61
N ARG A 405 -6.56 -9.85 13.67
CA ARG A 405 -7.12 -10.53 14.86
C ARG A 405 -6.71 -12.00 14.99
N GLU A 406 -5.80 -12.49 14.18
CA GLU A 406 -5.20 -13.83 14.34
C GLU A 406 -3.87 -13.72 15.08
N PRO A 407 -3.82 -14.00 16.38
CA PRO A 407 -2.61 -13.93 17.18
C PRO A 407 -1.52 -14.87 16.70
N VAL A 408 -0.27 -14.46 16.93
CA VAL A 408 0.91 -15.31 16.76
C VAL A 408 1.69 -15.36 18.07
N ARG A 409 2.66 -16.25 18.20
CA ARG A 409 3.48 -16.37 19.41
C ARG A 409 4.09 -15.01 19.79
N ASP A 410 3.98 -14.62 21.06
CA ASP A 410 4.41 -13.36 21.68
C ASP A 410 3.55 -12.13 21.32
N PHE A 411 2.56 -12.26 20.41
CA PHE A 411 1.67 -11.18 20.00
C PHE A 411 0.21 -11.64 20.08
N SER A 412 -0.46 -11.26 21.16
CA SER A 412 -1.81 -11.75 21.50
C SER A 412 -2.95 -10.84 21.03
N GLN A 413 -2.66 -9.63 20.59
CA GLN A 413 -3.64 -8.61 20.20
C GLN A 413 -3.40 -8.13 18.77
N SER A 414 -4.48 -7.73 18.09
CA SER A 414 -4.39 -6.99 16.84
C SER A 414 -3.79 -5.59 17.06
N ASN A 415 -3.07 -5.08 16.10
CA ASN A 415 -2.65 -3.68 16.06
C ASN A 415 -3.32 -2.89 14.92
N GLY A 416 -4.49 -3.38 14.48
CA GLY A 416 -5.33 -2.68 13.52
C GLY A 416 -4.81 -2.73 12.09
N HIS A 417 -4.17 -3.84 11.68
CA HIS A 417 -3.68 -4.06 10.32
C HIS A 417 -4.38 -5.21 9.60
N GLY A 418 -5.55 -5.64 10.07
CA GLY A 418 -6.39 -6.63 9.40
C GLY A 418 -7.14 -6.01 8.23
N ARG A 419 -6.56 -6.02 7.02
CA ARG A 419 -7.10 -5.38 5.83
C ARG A 419 -7.65 -6.38 4.83
N ALA A 420 -8.63 -5.98 4.06
CA ALA A 420 -9.29 -6.83 3.08
C ALA A 420 -9.42 -6.16 1.72
N ALA A 421 -9.23 -6.94 0.67
CA ALA A 421 -9.74 -6.60 -0.65
C ALA A 421 -11.28 -6.57 -0.66
N VAL A 422 -11.88 -5.91 -1.65
CA VAL A 422 -13.32 -5.98 -1.88
C VAL A 422 -13.75 -7.43 -1.93
N ALA A 423 -14.80 -7.77 -1.20
CA ALA A 423 -15.31 -9.14 -1.04
C ALA A 423 -14.33 -10.15 -0.39
N GLY A 424 -13.08 -9.78 -0.15
CA GLY A 424 -12.05 -10.65 0.43
C GLY A 424 -12.18 -10.87 1.94
N GLY A 425 -11.50 -11.86 2.49
CA GLY A 425 -11.29 -12.02 3.94
C GLY A 425 -10.20 -11.08 4.44
N PRO A 426 -10.27 -10.58 5.69
CA PRO A 426 -9.21 -9.78 6.27
C PRO A 426 -7.91 -10.58 6.40
N ARG A 427 -6.79 -9.90 6.15
CA ARG A 427 -5.43 -10.42 6.33
C ARG A 427 -4.51 -9.28 6.77
N PRO A 428 -3.43 -9.55 7.51
CA PRO A 428 -2.46 -8.52 7.79
C PRO A 428 -1.87 -7.94 6.51
N ALA A 429 -1.83 -6.60 6.42
CA ALA A 429 -1.21 -5.88 5.31
C ALA A 429 -0.66 -4.54 5.80
N ILE A 430 0.31 -3.98 5.07
CA ILE A 430 0.81 -2.64 5.34
C ILE A 430 -0.28 -1.60 5.06
N GLY A 431 -0.24 -0.52 5.82
CA GLY A 431 -1.01 0.69 5.56
C GLY A 431 -0.11 1.77 4.96
N VAL A 432 0.52 2.55 5.81
CA VAL A 432 1.48 3.60 5.44
C VAL A 432 2.85 3.25 6.05
N LEU A 433 3.64 2.50 5.30
CA LEU A 433 4.97 2.06 5.70
C LEU A 433 6.00 3.18 5.47
N LYS A 434 6.42 3.81 6.54
CA LYS A 434 7.43 4.87 6.51
C LYS A 434 8.80 4.32 6.91
N VAL A 435 9.75 4.34 5.98
CA VAL A 435 11.16 4.05 6.22
C VAL A 435 11.93 5.36 6.32
N SER A 436 12.68 5.56 7.38
CA SER A 436 13.42 6.81 7.62
C SER A 436 14.78 6.54 8.24
N SER A 437 15.71 7.49 8.07
CA SER A 437 17.03 7.44 8.65
C SER A 437 17.23 8.60 9.63
N GLY A 438 17.80 8.32 10.79
CA GLY A 438 18.26 9.34 11.73
C GLY A 438 19.50 10.10 11.24
N GLU A 439 20.21 9.55 10.24
CA GLU A 439 21.45 10.08 9.66
C GLU A 439 21.28 10.37 8.16
N GLY A 440 20.08 10.84 7.76
CA GLY A 440 19.74 11.03 6.36
C GLY A 440 20.63 12.05 5.63
N LEU A 441 21.16 11.66 4.50
CA LEU A 441 22.04 12.47 3.64
C LEU A 441 21.25 13.18 2.53
N SER A 442 21.78 14.29 2.03
CA SER A 442 21.28 14.91 0.79
C SER A 442 21.69 14.08 -0.43
N ASP A 443 21.03 14.30 -1.56
CA ASP A 443 21.35 13.63 -2.82
C ASP A 443 22.81 13.84 -3.25
N ASP A 444 23.35 15.05 -3.06
CA ASP A 444 24.76 15.35 -3.36
C ASP A 444 25.73 14.60 -2.44
N GLU A 445 25.38 14.40 -1.17
CA GLU A 445 26.19 13.62 -0.23
C GLU A 445 26.13 12.14 -0.57
N LEU A 446 24.97 11.61 -0.93
CA LEU A 446 24.83 10.23 -1.40
C LEU A 446 25.65 9.97 -2.67
N ASN A 447 25.56 10.87 -3.66
CA ASN A 447 26.35 10.76 -4.89
C ASN A 447 27.86 10.82 -4.62
N ARG A 448 28.32 11.75 -3.76
CA ARG A 448 29.74 11.82 -3.37
C ARG A 448 30.20 10.54 -2.68
N LYS A 449 29.36 9.98 -1.78
CA LYS A 449 29.68 8.73 -1.08
C LYS A 449 29.74 7.55 -2.05
N LEU A 450 28.80 7.47 -3.02
CA LEU A 450 28.83 6.47 -4.08
C LEU A 450 30.13 6.52 -4.89
N LEU A 451 30.57 7.72 -5.31
CA LEU A 451 31.80 7.89 -6.08
C LEU A 451 33.06 7.65 -5.26
N ALA A 452 33.05 7.97 -3.96
CA ALA A 452 34.15 7.63 -3.05
C ALA A 452 34.31 6.11 -2.93
N MET A 453 33.21 5.37 -2.71
CA MET A 453 33.21 3.91 -2.68
C MET A 453 33.73 3.30 -4.00
N ALA A 454 33.37 3.89 -5.14
CA ALA A 454 33.92 3.48 -6.45
C ALA A 454 35.45 3.60 -6.48
N THR A 455 35.97 4.71 -5.98
CA THR A 455 37.42 4.98 -5.93
C THR A 455 38.13 4.01 -4.99
N ASP A 456 37.59 3.79 -3.80
CA ASP A 456 38.15 2.89 -2.77
C ASP A 456 38.21 1.43 -3.24
N GLN A 457 37.23 1.02 -4.06
CA GLN A 457 37.16 -0.32 -4.67
C GLN A 457 37.89 -0.41 -6.03
N GLY A 458 38.48 0.68 -6.51
CA GLY A 458 39.18 0.71 -7.80
C GLY A 458 38.24 0.53 -9.02
N LEU A 459 36.97 0.85 -8.87
CA LEU A 459 35.97 0.73 -9.93
C LEU A 459 36.02 1.94 -10.86
N LYS A 460 35.96 1.68 -12.19
CA LYS A 460 35.91 2.73 -13.21
C LYS A 460 34.57 3.45 -13.27
N SER A 461 33.49 2.73 -12.92
CA SER A 461 32.13 3.26 -12.90
C SER A 461 31.29 2.50 -11.89
N VAL A 462 30.20 3.12 -11.45
CA VAL A 462 29.17 2.58 -10.56
C VAL A 462 27.80 2.79 -11.16
N TYR A 463 26.73 2.38 -10.47
CA TYR A 463 25.40 2.49 -11.03
C TYR A 463 24.45 3.31 -10.15
N TYR A 464 23.53 4.02 -10.83
CA TYR A 464 22.40 4.72 -10.25
C TYR A 464 21.11 4.19 -10.88
N VAL A 465 20.22 3.66 -10.05
CA VAL A 465 18.90 3.17 -10.46
C VAL A 465 17.89 4.28 -10.17
N ALA A 466 17.33 4.87 -11.22
CA ALA A 466 16.35 5.94 -11.07
C ALA A 466 14.92 5.41 -10.91
N THR A 467 14.54 4.35 -11.64
CA THR A 467 13.24 3.70 -11.51
C THR A 467 13.37 2.19 -11.68
N LEU A 468 12.57 1.44 -10.93
CA LEU A 468 12.44 -0.02 -11.07
C LEU A 468 11.15 -0.38 -11.80
N GLY A 469 11.11 -1.58 -12.34
CA GLY A 469 9.90 -2.29 -12.76
C GLY A 469 9.75 -3.58 -11.97
N GLY A 470 8.80 -4.40 -12.38
CA GLY A 470 8.59 -5.71 -11.75
C GLY A 470 9.87 -6.56 -11.73
N GLU A 471 9.96 -7.46 -10.73
CA GLU A 471 11.07 -8.41 -10.55
C GLU A 471 12.46 -7.75 -10.47
N SER A 472 12.55 -6.56 -9.85
CA SER A 472 13.81 -5.82 -9.68
C SER A 472 14.53 -5.51 -11.00
N THR A 473 13.79 -5.33 -12.09
CA THR A 473 14.34 -4.95 -13.39
C THR A 473 14.40 -3.42 -13.50
N PRO A 474 15.58 -2.79 -13.63
CA PRO A 474 15.70 -1.35 -13.80
C PRO A 474 15.02 -0.89 -15.09
N ARG A 475 14.10 0.06 -14.99
CA ARG A 475 13.52 0.77 -16.16
C ARG A 475 14.38 1.95 -16.58
N LEU A 476 15.01 2.64 -15.61
CA LEU A 476 16.03 3.64 -15.85
C LEU A 476 17.26 3.35 -15.01
N LEU A 477 18.33 2.95 -15.69
CA LEU A 477 19.63 2.63 -15.10
C LEU A 477 20.70 3.52 -15.71
N TYR A 478 21.50 4.16 -14.87
CA TYR A 478 22.60 4.97 -15.30
C TYR A 478 23.93 4.39 -14.82
N ARG A 479 24.87 4.24 -15.74
CA ARG A 479 26.28 4.05 -15.42
C ARG A 479 26.87 5.41 -15.06
N VAL A 480 27.51 5.51 -13.90
CA VAL A 480 28.06 6.76 -13.36
C VAL A 480 29.57 6.65 -13.32
N THR A 481 30.25 7.54 -14.05
CA THR A 481 31.70 7.60 -14.09
C THR A 481 32.20 8.83 -13.33
N PRO A 482 33.19 8.69 -12.42
CA PRO A 482 33.79 9.84 -11.75
C PRO A 482 34.38 10.83 -12.77
N ASP A 483 33.97 12.09 -12.68
CA ASP A 483 34.47 13.17 -13.55
C ASP A 483 34.90 14.42 -12.78
N GLY A 484 34.98 14.32 -11.46
CA GLY A 484 35.28 15.40 -10.54
C GLY A 484 34.05 16.23 -10.09
N SER A 485 32.90 16.02 -10.70
CA SER A 485 31.64 16.60 -10.20
C SER A 485 31.02 15.75 -9.08
N PRO A 486 30.19 16.34 -8.21
CA PRO A 486 29.52 15.58 -7.13
C PRO A 486 28.63 14.43 -7.62
N ALA A 487 28.01 14.57 -8.80
CA ALA A 487 27.10 13.60 -9.38
C ALA A 487 27.75 12.60 -10.32
N GLY A 488 29.00 12.85 -10.78
CA GLY A 488 29.64 12.08 -11.83
C GLY A 488 28.97 12.26 -13.20
N LYS A 489 29.61 11.74 -14.25
CA LYS A 489 29.01 11.67 -15.57
C LYS A 489 28.07 10.48 -15.65
N ARG A 490 26.79 10.73 -15.88
CA ARG A 490 25.74 9.70 -16.03
C ARG A 490 25.55 9.34 -17.50
N GLU A 491 25.53 8.06 -17.79
CA GLU A 491 25.22 7.48 -19.08
C GLU A 491 24.06 6.49 -18.92
N LEU A 492 22.98 6.72 -19.66
CA LEU A 492 21.84 5.80 -19.67
C LEU A 492 22.26 4.46 -20.28
N VAL A 493 21.92 3.35 -19.64
CA VAL A 493 22.17 1.98 -20.12
C VAL A 493 20.91 1.15 -19.96
N ARG A 494 20.82 0.01 -20.68
CA ARG A 494 19.64 -0.85 -20.67
C ARG A 494 19.98 -2.34 -20.64
N GLY A 495 18.96 -3.18 -20.47
CA GLY A 495 19.08 -4.62 -20.55
C GLY A 495 19.78 -5.24 -19.34
N ALA A 496 19.54 -4.68 -18.16
CA ALA A 496 20.09 -5.19 -16.91
C ALA A 496 19.01 -5.75 -16.00
N THR A 497 19.43 -6.69 -15.15
CA THR A 497 18.69 -7.14 -13.96
C THR A 497 19.54 -6.88 -12.72
N ILE A 498 18.89 -6.54 -11.62
CA ILE A 498 19.52 -6.47 -10.31
C ILE A 498 19.44 -7.86 -9.68
N ALA A 499 20.57 -8.44 -9.34
CA ALA A 499 20.67 -9.68 -8.60
C ALA A 499 21.19 -9.42 -7.19
N ASP A 500 20.95 -10.38 -6.28
CA ASP A 500 21.46 -10.39 -4.91
C ASP A 500 20.93 -9.26 -4.02
N LEU A 501 19.89 -8.54 -4.43
CA LEU A 501 19.17 -7.56 -3.63
C LEU A 501 18.01 -8.28 -2.90
N ASP A 502 18.30 -8.84 -1.73
CA ASP A 502 17.37 -9.60 -0.90
C ASP A 502 17.29 -9.04 0.54
N GLN A 503 16.58 -9.71 1.45
CA GLN A 503 16.50 -9.30 2.85
C GLN A 503 17.85 -9.30 3.58
N ARG A 504 18.85 -10.06 3.10
CA ARG A 504 20.20 -10.07 3.68
C ARG A 504 20.95 -8.79 3.26
N ALA A 505 20.81 -8.42 1.99
CA ALA A 505 21.36 -7.16 1.48
C ALA A 505 20.77 -5.95 2.21
N LEU A 506 19.46 -5.93 2.48
CA LEU A 506 18.82 -4.88 3.28
C LEU A 506 19.46 -4.75 4.68
N ARG A 507 19.82 -5.86 5.30
CA ARG A 507 20.43 -5.86 6.65
C ARG A 507 21.90 -5.43 6.66
N SER A 508 22.68 -5.84 5.68
CA SER A 508 24.13 -5.78 5.74
C SER A 508 24.78 -4.86 4.73
N SER A 509 24.08 -4.49 3.67
CA SER A 509 24.70 -3.77 2.54
C SER A 509 24.21 -2.34 2.33
N ILE A 510 23.22 -1.86 3.11
CA ILE A 510 22.83 -0.44 3.07
C ILE A 510 23.85 0.38 3.86
N GLU A 511 24.56 1.27 3.18
CA GLU A 511 25.66 2.10 3.73
C GLU A 511 25.21 3.51 4.09
N ALA A 512 24.15 3.99 3.47
CA ALA A 512 23.55 5.29 3.74
C ALA A 512 22.12 5.36 3.21
N ALA A 513 21.34 6.27 3.77
CA ALA A 513 20.02 6.59 3.31
C ALA A 513 19.85 8.11 3.11
N GLY A 514 18.95 8.50 2.22
CA GLY A 514 18.57 9.89 1.99
C GLY A 514 17.75 10.47 3.13
N LYS A 515 17.69 11.79 3.22
CA LYS A 515 16.85 12.51 4.18
C LYS A 515 15.43 12.73 3.66
N ASP A 516 15.28 12.87 2.34
CA ASP A 516 14.02 13.18 1.69
C ASP A 516 13.29 11.88 1.30
N LEU A 517 11.98 11.83 1.57
CA LEU A 517 11.17 10.64 1.33
C LEU A 517 10.31 10.82 0.09
N PHE A 518 10.31 9.81 -0.76
CA PHE A 518 9.37 9.67 -1.87
C PHE A 518 8.07 9.02 -1.38
N VAL A 519 6.94 9.46 -1.93
CA VAL A 519 5.61 8.90 -1.68
C VAL A 519 5.26 7.96 -2.83
N ALA A 520 5.27 6.67 -2.56
CA ALA A 520 4.80 5.64 -3.49
C ALA A 520 3.45 5.12 -3.02
N ASN A 521 2.39 5.43 -3.77
CA ASN A 521 1.06 4.84 -3.58
C ASN A 521 0.94 3.62 -4.51
N TYR A 522 0.67 2.46 -3.92
CA TYR A 522 0.42 1.23 -4.64
C TYR A 522 -1.08 1.02 -4.76
N PHE A 523 -1.55 1.13 -5.98
CA PHE A 523 -2.94 0.88 -6.34
C PHE A 523 -3.13 -0.62 -6.59
N GLY A 524 -3.94 -1.28 -5.78
CA GLY A 524 -4.13 -2.73 -5.84
C GLY A 524 -5.42 -3.17 -5.16
N GLU A 525 -5.56 -4.48 -4.94
CA GLU A 525 -6.71 -5.03 -4.20
C GLU A 525 -6.85 -4.41 -2.81
N ILE A 526 -5.73 -4.20 -2.13
CA ILE A 526 -5.62 -3.46 -0.87
C ILE A 526 -4.65 -2.31 -1.15
N PRO A 527 -5.11 -1.05 -1.10
CA PRO A 527 -4.22 0.08 -1.30
C PRO A 527 -3.16 0.19 -0.20
N GLU A 528 -1.92 0.44 -0.60
CA GLU A 528 -0.77 0.54 0.28
C GLU A 528 0.03 1.79 -0.06
N THR A 529 0.76 2.32 0.91
CA THR A 529 1.69 3.43 0.69
C THR A 529 3.04 3.14 1.31
N VAL A 530 4.11 3.41 0.59
CA VAL A 530 5.48 3.38 1.13
C VAL A 530 6.10 4.77 1.02
N LEU A 531 6.63 5.25 2.13
CA LEU A 531 7.45 6.45 2.21
C LEU A 531 8.91 6.02 2.35
N ALA A 532 9.72 6.26 1.33
CA ALA A 532 11.08 5.72 1.27
C ALA A 532 12.13 6.78 0.94
N PRO A 533 13.31 6.74 1.60
CA PRO A 533 14.48 7.53 1.22
C PRO A 533 15.23 6.86 0.06
N ALA A 534 16.10 7.60 -0.62
CA ALA A 534 17.12 7.00 -1.47
C ALA A 534 18.06 6.10 -0.63
N LEU A 535 18.52 4.98 -1.19
CA LEU A 535 19.40 4.02 -0.52
C LEU A 535 20.70 3.82 -1.28
N LEU A 536 21.83 3.98 -0.60
CA LEU A 536 23.14 3.59 -1.09
C LEU A 536 23.46 2.18 -0.58
N VAL A 537 23.59 1.24 -1.49
CA VAL A 537 23.87 -0.18 -1.20
C VAL A 537 25.32 -0.48 -1.62
N SER A 538 26.12 -1.08 -0.73
CA SER A 538 27.57 -1.27 -0.96
C SER A 538 27.90 -2.37 -1.95
N GLU A 539 27.04 -3.37 -2.08
CA GLU A 539 27.32 -4.54 -2.90
C GLU A 539 26.02 -5.06 -3.54
N VAL A 540 25.92 -4.87 -4.83
CA VAL A 540 24.82 -5.31 -5.67
C VAL A 540 25.38 -5.86 -6.97
N ALA A 541 24.86 -6.97 -7.44
CA ALA A 541 25.18 -7.50 -8.75
C ALA A 541 24.22 -6.92 -9.80
N ILE A 542 24.76 -6.32 -10.85
CA ILE A 542 24.02 -5.93 -12.04
C ILE A 542 24.49 -6.82 -13.18
N ARG A 543 23.56 -7.57 -13.75
CA ARG A 543 23.81 -8.56 -14.81
C ARG A 543 23.02 -8.20 -16.05
N ARG A 544 23.53 -8.63 -17.20
CA ARG A 544 22.74 -8.58 -18.43
C ARG A 544 21.49 -9.43 -18.27
N ALA A 545 20.34 -8.90 -18.64
CA ALA A 545 19.11 -9.67 -18.71
C ALA A 545 19.25 -10.81 -19.73
N ASN A 546 18.88 -12.04 -19.32
CA ASN A 546 18.99 -13.24 -20.15
C ASN A 546 17.89 -13.36 -21.23
N GLU A 547 17.37 -12.25 -21.70
CA GLU A 547 16.37 -12.25 -22.76
C GLU A 547 17.01 -12.48 -24.12
N LYS A 548 16.53 -13.47 -24.86
CA LYS A 548 16.80 -13.59 -26.29
C LYS A 548 15.93 -12.57 -26.99
N ASN A 549 16.53 -11.44 -27.29
CA ASN A 549 15.85 -10.39 -28.03
C ASN A 549 15.84 -10.79 -29.51
N GLU A 550 14.69 -11.13 -30.06
CA GLU A 550 14.48 -11.21 -31.50
C GLU A 550 13.73 -9.96 -31.94
N LYS A 551 14.30 -9.22 -32.88
CA LYS A 551 13.59 -8.12 -33.49
C LYS A 551 12.42 -8.69 -34.28
N LEU A 552 11.22 -8.55 -33.74
CA LEU A 552 10.01 -8.94 -34.44
C LEU A 552 9.78 -8.00 -35.63
N PRO A 553 9.25 -8.53 -36.75
CA PRO A 553 8.82 -7.67 -37.84
C PRO A 553 7.77 -6.69 -37.32
N PHE A 554 8.00 -5.42 -37.52
CA PHE A 554 7.05 -4.38 -37.15
C PHE A 554 6.33 -3.89 -38.41
N TYR A 555 5.01 -3.91 -38.38
CA TYR A 555 4.19 -3.26 -39.39
C TYR A 555 4.05 -1.79 -38.99
N PRO A 556 4.45 -0.83 -39.84
CA PRO A 556 4.29 0.57 -39.47
C PRO A 556 2.83 0.89 -39.18
N ALA A 557 2.61 1.76 -38.18
CA ALA A 557 1.28 2.23 -37.85
C ALA A 557 0.64 2.94 -39.07
N PRO A 558 -0.68 2.88 -39.25
CA PRO A 558 -1.37 3.64 -40.28
C PRO A 558 -1.12 5.15 -40.09
N GLU A 559 -0.94 5.88 -41.21
CA GLU A 559 -0.70 7.34 -41.21
C GLU A 559 -1.91 8.14 -40.72
#